data_546a643e6a48af6ca19b7ebbd8b27a11
#
_entry.id   546a643e6a48af6ca19b7ebbd8b27a11
#
_cell.length_a   1.000
_cell.length_b   1.000
_cell.length_c   1.000
_cell.angle_alpha   90.00
_cell.angle_beta   90.00
_cell.angle_gamma   90.00
#
_symmetry.space_group_name_H-M   'P 1'
#
loop_
_entity.id
_entity.type
_entity.pdbx_description
1 polymer ?
#
loop_
_entity_poly.entity_id
_entity_poly.type
_entity_poly.pdbx_seq_one_letter_code
_entity_poly.pdbx_strand_id
1 'polypeptide(L)'
;MIHISYKPIKLALCILFASSLSTSCKKQLETNPLDKFANETFWTNETNARAALTGLYKAEIQMNSLAEFSPTDWWSYNGLLYLEFASDNAYDRRGDNSVFNKLSDGTLTSNNSNLDNYWMYTYKKIARVNYFLENIDKTPISADLLARFKAEARFIRACQYFYLSQYWGDVPLVTKTLTPSEANQVSKAKKQELVTFVERELQEAANDLPSYGKLTTAERGRASKQAALAFLGRIQLAEKSYADAIKSYEQIINANENSIDPNYSGLFNGTNETSKEIIFATQYLVDLAGNGMFQHNFPAIAGGWHLHCPLGSLVESYGFTDGTAFSYDDARYNAQDISKNRDPRLAFTVITNGDRFKNLKYTSHPDSTLSIDQLTTTKQATRTGYGLRKFNDEGFSGNLQNSGADVPIVRYAEVLLSYLEAKLENGDPITSELLDKTINAVRKRSSVNMPAINVQSSTTLRTTLRNERRIELALEGLRYWDLLRWGIAKDVLKGDFYGAPFPNAKNLRIKSGGSKDPYSRWYVTSKSFRAGQDEHWPIPQNEVNINPNLK
;
A
#
# COMPACT_ATOMS: atom_id res chain seq x y z
N MET A 1 16.51 65.21 -76.89
CA MET A 1 16.30 64.84 -75.47
C MET A 1 15.75 63.42 -75.42
N ILE A 2 16.59 62.47 -74.96
CA ILE A 2 16.22 61.05 -74.93
C ILE A 2 15.68 60.76 -73.54
N HIS A 3 14.39 60.44 -73.42
CA HIS A 3 13.76 60.02 -72.19
C HIS A 3 13.97 58.49 -71.96
N ILE A 4 14.92 58.10 -71.09
CA ILE A 4 15.11 56.71 -70.73
C ILE A 4 14.11 56.39 -69.59
N SER A 5 13.15 55.49 -69.86
CA SER A 5 12.15 55.03 -68.88
C SER A 5 12.76 54.04 -67.90
N TYR A 6 12.83 54.38 -66.62
CA TYR A 6 13.36 53.54 -65.51
C TYR A 6 12.37 52.50 -64.99
N LYS A 7 11.22 52.24 -65.59
CA LYS A 7 10.20 51.34 -65.14
C LYS A 7 10.56 49.83 -65.09
N PRO A 8 11.30 49.26 -66.10
CA PRO A 8 11.60 47.83 -66.08
C PRO A 8 12.69 47.43 -65.05
N ILE A 9 13.59 48.31 -64.67
CA ILE A 9 14.69 48.01 -63.72
C ILE A 9 14.18 47.90 -62.30
N LYS A 10 13.21 48.73 -61.92
CA LYS A 10 12.60 48.65 -60.59
C LYS A 10 11.76 47.36 -60.37
N LEU A 11 11.10 46.88 -61.43
CA LEU A 11 10.32 45.62 -61.34
C LEU A 11 11.23 44.40 -61.29
N ALA A 12 12.35 44.39 -61.99
CA ALA A 12 13.34 43.30 -61.93
C ALA A 12 14.05 43.22 -60.58
N LEU A 13 14.37 44.40 -59.96
CA LEU A 13 14.94 44.41 -58.59
C LEU A 13 13.95 43.92 -57.48
N CYS A 14 12.66 44.22 -57.60
CA CYS A 14 11.63 43.75 -56.70
C CYS A 14 11.40 42.24 -56.85
N ILE A 15 11.50 41.66 -58.02
CA ILE A 15 11.36 40.21 -58.25
C ILE A 15 12.60 39.45 -57.73
N LEU A 16 13.82 40.00 -57.89
CA LEU A 16 15.04 39.41 -57.30
C LEU A 16 15.03 39.47 -55.75
N PHE A 17 14.46 40.48 -55.11
CA PHE A 17 14.36 40.61 -53.69
C PHE A 17 13.24 39.71 -53.12
N ALA A 18 12.17 39.44 -53.85
CA ALA A 18 11.10 38.55 -53.48
C ALA A 18 11.50 37.05 -53.56
N SER A 19 12.40 36.68 -54.50
CA SER A 19 12.89 35.30 -54.63
C SER A 19 13.99 34.93 -53.65
N SER A 20 14.65 35.89 -52.98
CA SER A 20 15.63 35.61 -51.91
C SER A 20 15.00 35.44 -50.52
N LEU A 21 13.70 35.68 -50.34
CA LEU A 21 12.97 35.51 -49.08
C LEU A 21 12.31 34.11 -48.93
N SER A 22 12.39 33.25 -49.95
CA SER A 22 11.75 31.94 -49.94
C SER A 22 12.67 30.76 -49.57
N THR A 23 13.96 31.01 -49.23
CA THR A 23 14.81 29.99 -48.58
C THR A 23 14.79 30.17 -47.08
N SER A 24 13.59 30.10 -46.48
CA SER A 24 13.44 29.94 -45.04
C SER A 24 13.89 28.54 -44.68
N CYS A 25 15.01 28.43 -43.99
CA CYS A 25 15.49 27.18 -43.43
C CYS A 25 14.44 26.57 -42.51
N LYS A 26 13.72 25.56 -43.00
CA LYS A 26 12.82 24.75 -42.15
C LYS A 26 13.51 24.19 -40.89
N LYS A 27 14.85 24.09 -40.91
CA LYS A 27 15.67 23.62 -39.79
C LYS A 27 15.79 24.58 -38.59
N GLN A 28 15.48 25.88 -38.76
CA GLN A 28 15.61 26.88 -37.68
C GLN A 28 14.29 27.10 -36.91
N LEU A 29 13.18 26.52 -37.35
CA LEU A 29 11.87 26.60 -36.69
C LEU A 29 11.57 25.37 -35.83
N GLU A 30 12.41 24.35 -35.88
CA GLU A 30 12.36 23.21 -34.94
C GLU A 30 13.34 23.45 -33.76
N THR A 31 13.19 24.55 -33.07
CA THR A 31 13.83 24.73 -31.77
C THR A 31 13.03 23.94 -30.75
N ASN A 32 13.54 22.78 -30.40
CA ASN A 32 13.07 22.11 -29.17
C ASN A 32 13.19 23.12 -28.02
N PRO A 33 12.14 23.37 -27.24
CA PRO A 33 12.22 24.25 -26.09
C PRO A 33 13.39 23.81 -25.21
N LEU A 34 14.33 24.71 -24.92
CA LEU A 34 15.51 24.42 -24.09
C LEU A 34 15.15 24.11 -22.63
N ASP A 35 13.92 24.39 -22.25
CA ASP A 35 13.33 24.15 -20.91
C ASP A 35 12.47 22.87 -20.83
N LYS A 36 12.30 22.14 -21.96
CA LYS A 36 11.57 20.85 -22.00
C LYS A 36 12.44 19.78 -22.64
N PHE A 37 12.50 18.62 -21.98
CA PHE A 37 13.13 17.45 -22.58
C PHE A 37 12.31 16.99 -23.78
N ALA A 38 12.85 17.15 -24.99
CA ALA A 38 12.29 16.54 -26.19
C ALA A 38 12.62 15.04 -26.18
N ASN A 39 11.72 14.23 -26.71
CA ASN A 39 11.88 12.76 -26.71
C ASN A 39 13.18 12.32 -27.42
N GLU A 40 13.57 13.03 -28.46
CA GLU A 40 14.78 12.78 -29.28
C GLU A 40 16.08 13.06 -28.51
N THR A 41 16.05 13.94 -27.50
CA THR A 41 17.22 14.36 -26.73
C THR A 41 17.27 13.79 -25.31
N PHE A 42 16.20 13.15 -24.85
CA PHE A 42 16.11 12.66 -23.48
C PHE A 42 16.92 11.38 -23.25
N TRP A 43 16.80 10.39 -24.15
CA TRP A 43 17.39 9.04 -23.99
C TRP A 43 18.85 8.96 -24.44
N THR A 44 19.65 9.98 -24.13
CA THR A 44 21.02 10.15 -24.63
C THR A 44 22.12 9.80 -23.61
N ASN A 45 21.75 9.58 -22.34
CA ASN A 45 22.71 9.27 -21.29
C ASN A 45 22.06 8.53 -20.10
N GLU A 46 22.89 7.92 -19.26
CA GLU A 46 22.46 7.18 -18.07
C GLU A 46 21.68 8.04 -17.07
N THR A 47 22.09 9.29 -16.85
CA THR A 47 21.47 10.16 -15.85
C THR A 47 19.99 10.40 -16.16
N ASN A 48 19.67 10.67 -17.42
CA ASN A 48 18.29 10.85 -17.87
C ASN A 48 17.47 9.57 -17.72
N ALA A 49 18.03 8.43 -18.16
CA ALA A 49 17.39 7.13 -18.03
C ALA A 49 17.13 6.77 -16.56
N ARG A 50 18.09 7.03 -15.68
CA ARG A 50 17.95 6.82 -14.24
C ARG A 50 16.89 7.74 -13.62
N ALA A 51 16.81 8.98 -14.04
CA ALA A 51 15.77 9.93 -13.61
C ALA A 51 14.37 9.45 -14.03
N ALA A 52 14.22 9.00 -15.30
CA ALA A 52 12.97 8.42 -15.78
C ALA A 52 12.56 7.19 -14.97
N LEU A 53 13.49 6.26 -14.74
CA LEU A 53 13.25 5.06 -13.94
C LEU A 53 12.83 5.42 -12.49
N THR A 54 13.51 6.39 -11.87
CA THR A 54 13.15 6.88 -10.52
C THR A 54 11.74 7.45 -10.51
N GLY A 55 11.33 8.14 -11.57
CA GLY A 55 9.98 8.64 -11.75
C GLY A 55 8.90 7.56 -11.79
N LEU A 56 9.23 6.29 -12.15
CA LEU A 56 8.28 5.19 -12.13
C LEU A 56 7.93 4.72 -10.71
N TYR A 57 8.86 4.83 -9.77
CA TYR A 57 8.61 4.51 -8.36
C TYR A 57 7.69 5.52 -7.70
N LYS A 58 7.77 6.79 -8.13
CA LYS A 58 7.03 7.88 -7.50
C LYS A 58 5.54 7.75 -7.74
N ALA A 59 4.76 7.96 -6.69
CA ALA A 59 3.34 8.27 -6.81
C ALA A 59 3.16 9.60 -7.55
N GLU A 60 2.02 9.81 -8.23
CA GLU A 60 1.63 11.15 -8.63
C GLU A 60 1.27 11.94 -7.38
N ILE A 61 2.23 12.66 -6.84
CA ILE A 61 2.02 13.54 -5.70
C ILE A 61 1.55 14.88 -6.26
N GLN A 62 0.37 15.34 -5.84
CA GLN A 62 0.12 16.78 -5.86
C GLN A 62 1.05 17.39 -4.81
N MET A 63 1.99 18.20 -5.24
CA MET A 63 2.87 18.96 -4.35
C MET A 63 2.01 19.88 -3.47
N ASN A 64 1.98 19.64 -2.18
CA ASN A 64 1.16 20.21 -1.10
C ASN A 64 0.08 19.27 -0.57
N SER A 65 0.32 18.01 -0.56
CA SER A 65 -0.68 16.99 -0.26
C SER A 65 -0.93 16.75 1.22
N LEU A 66 -1.20 17.80 1.95
CA LEU A 66 -2.04 17.71 3.12
C LEU A 66 -3.38 17.08 2.87
N ALA A 67 -3.79 17.17 1.65
CA ALA A 67 -5.16 16.97 1.24
C ALA A 67 -5.44 15.56 0.73
N GLU A 68 -4.46 14.69 0.65
CA GLU A 68 -4.70 13.40 0.02
C GLU A 68 -5.38 12.41 0.94
N PHE A 69 -6.66 12.64 1.12
CA PHE A 69 -7.58 11.63 1.63
C PHE A 69 -7.89 10.53 0.60
N SER A 70 -7.36 10.67 -0.62
CA SER A 70 -7.58 9.74 -1.72
C SER A 70 -6.25 9.12 -2.16
N PRO A 71 -6.21 7.81 -2.47
CA PRO A 71 -4.99 7.16 -2.91
C PRO A 71 -4.53 7.71 -4.27
N THR A 72 -3.23 7.99 -4.39
CA THR A 72 -2.57 8.35 -5.65
C THR A 72 -1.70 7.22 -6.18
N ASP A 73 -1.47 6.21 -5.39
CA ASP A 73 -0.67 5.04 -5.70
C ASP A 73 -0.97 3.94 -4.68
N TRP A 74 -0.85 2.67 -5.07
CA TRP A 74 -0.91 1.54 -4.15
C TRP A 74 0.14 1.62 -3.04
N TRP A 75 1.32 2.15 -3.36
CA TRP A 75 2.46 2.24 -2.45
C TRP A 75 2.51 3.54 -1.66
N SER A 76 1.60 4.49 -1.88
CA SER A 76 1.47 5.63 -0.98
C SER A 76 0.95 5.19 0.40
N TYR A 77 1.28 5.94 1.45
CA TYR A 77 0.79 5.61 2.79
C TYR A 77 -0.75 5.54 2.85
N ASN A 78 -1.44 6.40 2.12
CA ASN A 78 -2.90 6.39 2.04
C ASN A 78 -3.44 5.40 1.01
N GLY A 79 -2.63 4.92 0.09
CA GLY A 79 -3.01 3.85 -0.84
C GLY A 79 -3.02 2.48 -0.18
N LEU A 80 -1.97 2.15 0.57
CA LEU A 80 -1.81 0.84 1.18
C LEU A 80 -2.49 0.76 2.55
N LEU A 81 -2.12 1.66 3.49
CA LEU A 81 -2.58 1.56 4.87
C LEU A 81 -4.11 1.77 5.00
N TYR A 82 -4.71 2.55 4.11
CA TYR A 82 -6.15 2.81 4.13
C TYR A 82 -7.00 1.61 3.69
N LEU A 83 -6.41 0.58 3.06
CA LEU A 83 -7.10 -0.68 2.80
C LEU A 83 -7.53 -1.40 4.09
N GLU A 84 -6.90 -1.08 5.22
CA GLU A 84 -7.31 -1.60 6.53
C GLU A 84 -8.72 -1.15 6.94
N PHE A 85 -9.22 -0.02 6.44
CA PHE A 85 -10.60 0.41 6.66
C PHE A 85 -11.63 -0.51 6.00
N ALA A 86 -11.23 -1.22 4.94
CA ALA A 86 -12.05 -2.24 4.31
C ALA A 86 -12.06 -3.57 5.08
N SER A 87 -11.22 -3.71 6.12
CA SER A 87 -11.07 -4.93 6.90
C SER A 87 -11.82 -4.86 8.25
N ASP A 88 -11.60 -5.87 9.09
CA ASP A 88 -12.05 -5.94 10.48
C ASP A 88 -11.00 -5.36 11.46
N ASN A 89 -9.93 -4.71 10.97
CA ASN A 89 -8.87 -4.15 11.79
C ASN A 89 -9.08 -2.68 12.15
N ALA A 90 -9.61 -1.87 11.24
CA ALA A 90 -9.74 -0.44 11.46
C ALA A 90 -11.02 0.16 10.87
N TYR A 91 -11.33 1.36 11.34
CA TYR A 91 -12.43 2.18 10.87
C TYR A 91 -11.92 3.60 10.59
N ASP A 92 -12.32 4.15 9.46
CA ASP A 92 -11.99 5.54 9.12
C ASP A 92 -12.82 6.49 9.96
N ARG A 93 -12.16 7.40 10.68
CA ARG A 93 -12.79 8.42 11.52
C ARG A 93 -13.88 9.24 10.82
N ARG A 94 -13.79 9.42 9.50
CA ARG A 94 -14.79 10.16 8.71
C ARG A 94 -16.19 9.51 8.71
N GLY A 95 -16.28 8.27 9.23
CA GLY A 95 -17.56 7.59 9.42
C GLY A 95 -18.25 7.27 8.09
N ASP A 96 -19.55 7.54 8.03
CA ASP A 96 -20.38 7.25 6.84
C ASP A 96 -20.00 8.11 5.61
N ASN A 97 -19.24 9.19 5.81
CA ASN A 97 -18.68 9.99 4.71
C ASN A 97 -17.43 9.36 4.10
N SER A 98 -16.84 8.33 4.73
CA SER A 98 -15.65 7.67 4.19
C SER A 98 -16.01 6.73 3.06
N VAL A 99 -15.44 6.98 1.90
CA VAL A 99 -15.50 6.06 0.75
C VAL A 99 -14.71 4.76 0.99
N PHE A 100 -13.75 4.75 1.93
CA PHE A 100 -13.02 3.55 2.32
C PHE A 100 -13.86 2.61 3.19
N ASN A 101 -14.63 3.13 4.15
CA ASN A 101 -15.54 2.30 4.95
C ASN A 101 -16.56 1.58 4.07
N LYS A 102 -16.98 2.22 2.95
CA LYS A 102 -17.93 1.67 1.97
C LYS A 102 -17.38 0.49 1.15
N LEU A 103 -16.06 0.24 1.17
CA LEU A 103 -15.47 -0.90 0.44
C LEU A 103 -15.94 -2.26 0.98
N SER A 104 -16.43 -2.31 2.22
CA SER A 104 -16.79 -3.58 2.88
C SER A 104 -18.06 -3.51 3.75
N ASP A 105 -18.83 -2.42 3.70
CA ASP A 105 -20.05 -2.26 4.50
C ASP A 105 -21.31 -2.79 3.80
N GLY A 106 -21.20 -3.25 2.57
CA GLY A 106 -22.29 -3.72 1.72
C GLY A 106 -22.90 -2.65 0.81
N THR A 107 -22.33 -1.44 0.77
CA THR A 107 -22.82 -0.33 -0.07
C THR A 107 -21.87 0.03 -1.21
N LEU A 108 -20.85 -0.78 -1.48
CA LEU A 108 -19.90 -0.55 -2.57
C LEU A 108 -20.61 -0.49 -3.92
N THR A 109 -20.32 0.56 -4.70
CA THR A 109 -20.80 0.74 -6.08
C THR A 109 -19.66 1.21 -7.00
N SER A 110 -19.87 1.13 -8.31
CA SER A 110 -18.95 1.64 -9.34
C SER A 110 -18.68 3.15 -9.28
N ASN A 111 -19.46 3.90 -8.50
CA ASN A 111 -19.28 5.35 -8.28
C ASN A 111 -18.41 5.69 -7.06
N ASN A 112 -17.77 4.70 -6.43
CA ASN A 112 -16.86 4.95 -5.32
C ASN A 112 -15.58 5.63 -5.83
N SER A 113 -15.29 6.85 -5.36
CA SER A 113 -14.17 7.66 -5.85
C SER A 113 -12.78 7.06 -5.57
N ASN A 114 -12.64 6.16 -4.58
CA ASN A 114 -11.38 5.45 -4.38
C ASN A 114 -11.12 4.44 -5.50
N LEU A 115 -12.16 3.81 -6.03
CA LEU A 115 -12.00 2.90 -7.18
C LEU A 115 -11.53 3.67 -8.41
N ASP A 116 -12.11 4.86 -8.68
CA ASP A 116 -11.64 5.75 -9.75
C ASP A 116 -10.15 6.09 -9.58
N ASN A 117 -9.74 6.48 -8.37
CA ASN A 117 -8.36 6.87 -8.09
C ASN A 117 -7.39 5.70 -8.25
N TYR A 118 -7.65 4.55 -7.61
CA TYR A 118 -6.80 3.37 -7.77
C TYR A 118 -6.68 2.94 -9.22
N TRP A 119 -7.78 2.90 -9.96
CA TRP A 119 -7.80 2.54 -11.38
C TRP A 119 -6.97 3.52 -12.21
N MET A 120 -7.32 4.80 -12.14
CA MET A 120 -6.70 5.86 -12.93
C MET A 120 -5.19 5.93 -12.70
N TYR A 121 -4.75 5.98 -11.44
CA TYR A 121 -3.31 6.11 -11.14
C TYR A 121 -2.54 4.83 -11.45
N THR A 122 -3.17 3.66 -11.33
CA THR A 122 -2.56 2.39 -11.75
C THR A 122 -2.29 2.38 -13.25
N TYR A 123 -3.29 2.70 -14.08
CA TYR A 123 -3.10 2.73 -15.53
C TYR A 123 -2.17 3.87 -15.99
N LYS A 124 -2.16 5.01 -15.32
CA LYS A 124 -1.14 6.07 -15.55
C LYS A 124 0.27 5.55 -15.29
N LYS A 125 0.49 4.80 -14.20
CA LYS A 125 1.79 4.21 -13.90
C LYS A 125 2.16 3.14 -14.91
N ILE A 126 1.24 2.26 -15.30
CA ILE A 126 1.45 1.26 -16.36
C ILE A 126 1.84 1.94 -17.68
N ALA A 127 1.16 3.00 -18.09
CA ALA A 127 1.48 3.74 -19.31
C ALA A 127 2.89 4.34 -19.27
N ARG A 128 3.31 4.92 -18.15
CA ARG A 128 4.69 5.42 -17.96
C ARG A 128 5.73 4.29 -18.04
N VAL A 129 5.44 3.13 -17.45
CA VAL A 129 6.33 1.96 -17.54
C VAL A 129 6.44 1.46 -18.98
N ASN A 130 5.32 1.36 -19.70
CA ASN A 130 5.33 0.95 -21.11
C ASN A 130 6.17 1.91 -21.96
N TYR A 131 5.94 3.22 -21.80
CA TYR A 131 6.72 4.24 -22.48
C TYR A 131 8.22 4.16 -22.16
N PHE A 132 8.59 3.91 -20.89
CA PHE A 132 9.98 3.70 -20.49
C PHE A 132 10.58 2.49 -21.21
N LEU A 133 9.90 1.34 -21.21
CA LEU A 133 10.38 0.11 -21.83
C LEU A 133 10.53 0.22 -23.35
N GLU A 134 9.68 0.99 -24.03
CA GLU A 134 9.76 1.24 -25.47
C GLU A 134 10.94 2.16 -25.87
N ASN A 135 11.48 2.93 -24.93
CA ASN A 135 12.47 3.95 -25.25
C ASN A 135 13.85 3.70 -24.64
N ILE A 136 13.96 2.92 -23.56
CA ILE A 136 15.22 2.76 -22.82
C ILE A 136 16.35 2.15 -23.65
N ASP A 137 16.05 1.35 -24.68
CA ASP A 137 17.03 0.76 -25.60
C ASP A 137 17.80 1.79 -26.42
N LYS A 138 17.31 3.03 -26.50
CA LYS A 138 17.98 4.14 -27.18
C LYS A 138 19.13 4.73 -26.36
N THR A 139 19.17 4.41 -25.05
CA THR A 139 20.16 4.99 -24.13
C THR A 139 21.49 4.23 -24.23
N PRO A 140 22.63 4.90 -24.45
CA PRO A 140 23.95 4.27 -24.56
C PRO A 140 24.50 3.93 -23.15
N ILE A 141 24.02 2.81 -22.58
CA ILE A 141 24.46 2.25 -21.29
C ILE A 141 24.91 0.80 -21.47
N SER A 142 25.58 0.25 -20.46
CA SER A 142 26.03 -1.15 -20.52
C SER A 142 24.83 -2.12 -20.56
N ALA A 143 25.04 -3.30 -21.15
CA ALA A 143 24.00 -4.32 -21.26
C ALA A 143 23.45 -4.74 -19.89
N ASP A 144 24.31 -4.88 -18.88
CA ASP A 144 23.90 -5.24 -17.52
C ASP A 144 23.03 -4.16 -16.87
N LEU A 145 23.39 -2.90 -17.05
CA LEU A 145 22.61 -1.78 -16.51
C LEU A 145 21.27 -1.65 -17.23
N LEU A 146 21.26 -1.88 -18.55
CA LEU A 146 20.04 -1.89 -19.36
C LEU A 146 19.08 -3.01 -18.90
N ALA A 147 19.61 -4.23 -18.70
CA ALA A 147 18.84 -5.36 -18.20
C ALA A 147 18.24 -5.04 -16.82
N ARG A 148 19.04 -4.51 -15.89
CA ARG A 148 18.58 -4.08 -14.58
C ARG A 148 17.48 -3.01 -14.67
N PHE A 149 17.62 -1.97 -15.49
CA PHE A 149 16.63 -0.91 -15.61
C PHE A 149 15.30 -1.44 -16.17
N LYS A 150 15.36 -2.34 -17.15
CA LYS A 150 14.18 -3.04 -17.66
C LYS A 150 13.52 -3.91 -16.59
N ALA A 151 14.31 -4.60 -15.79
CA ALA A 151 13.81 -5.45 -14.71
C ALA A 151 13.10 -4.63 -13.62
N GLU A 152 13.65 -3.48 -13.22
CA GLU A 152 12.99 -2.56 -12.28
C GLU A 152 11.63 -2.06 -12.85
N ALA A 153 11.60 -1.67 -14.12
CA ALA A 153 10.38 -1.22 -14.79
C ALA A 153 9.32 -2.34 -14.88
N ARG A 154 9.72 -3.56 -15.27
CA ARG A 154 8.85 -4.75 -15.30
C ARG A 154 8.31 -5.09 -13.92
N PHE A 155 9.15 -5.07 -12.89
CA PHE A 155 8.72 -5.27 -11.50
C PHE A 155 7.59 -4.30 -11.12
N ILE A 156 7.77 -3.00 -11.40
CA ILE A 156 6.75 -1.99 -11.09
C ILE A 156 5.44 -2.30 -11.83
N ARG A 157 5.50 -2.61 -13.15
CA ARG A 157 4.32 -2.93 -13.95
C ARG A 157 3.61 -4.19 -13.43
N ALA A 158 4.36 -5.23 -13.14
CA ALA A 158 3.81 -6.47 -12.60
C ALA A 158 3.11 -6.26 -11.26
N CYS A 159 3.67 -5.45 -10.37
CA CYS A 159 3.03 -5.09 -9.10
C CYS A 159 1.71 -4.33 -9.31
N GLN A 160 1.63 -3.43 -10.32
CA GLN A 160 0.36 -2.78 -10.63
C GLN A 160 -0.69 -3.79 -11.10
N TYR A 161 -0.33 -4.73 -11.99
CA TYR A 161 -1.23 -5.78 -12.44
C TYR A 161 -1.56 -6.81 -11.36
N PHE A 162 -0.66 -7.04 -10.40
CA PHE A 162 -0.99 -7.81 -9.19
C PHE A 162 -2.22 -7.22 -8.49
N TYR A 163 -2.19 -5.93 -8.14
CA TYR A 163 -3.31 -5.29 -7.46
C TYR A 163 -4.59 -5.29 -8.32
N LEU A 164 -4.49 -4.99 -9.60
CA LEU A 164 -5.63 -5.03 -10.51
C LEU A 164 -6.27 -6.42 -10.56
N SER A 165 -5.47 -7.47 -10.70
CA SER A 165 -5.98 -8.86 -10.76
C SER A 165 -6.60 -9.32 -9.44
N GLN A 166 -6.09 -8.84 -8.31
CA GLN A 166 -6.58 -9.25 -6.99
C GLN A 166 -7.86 -8.51 -6.56
N TYR A 167 -8.02 -7.26 -6.95
CA TYR A 167 -9.18 -6.47 -6.52
C TYR A 167 -10.29 -6.36 -7.57
N TRP A 168 -9.98 -6.33 -8.87
CA TRP A 168 -11.00 -6.28 -9.94
C TRP A 168 -11.18 -7.59 -10.70
N GLY A 169 -10.19 -8.44 -10.75
CA GLY A 169 -10.22 -9.66 -11.55
C GLY A 169 -9.95 -9.39 -13.03
N ASP A 170 -10.98 -9.42 -13.88
CA ASP A 170 -10.86 -9.17 -15.33
C ASP A 170 -10.70 -7.67 -15.62
N VAL A 171 -9.56 -7.25 -16.17
CA VAL A 171 -9.25 -5.85 -16.53
C VAL A 171 -8.40 -5.79 -17.81
N PRO A 172 -8.29 -4.64 -18.50
CA PRO A 172 -7.42 -4.52 -19.66
C PRO A 172 -5.94 -4.83 -19.37
N LEU A 173 -5.34 -5.68 -20.18
CA LEU A 173 -3.89 -5.93 -20.18
C LEU A 173 -3.20 -5.09 -21.25
N VAL A 174 -2.59 -3.98 -20.84
CA VAL A 174 -1.93 -3.00 -21.71
C VAL A 174 -0.43 -3.07 -21.51
N THR A 175 0.29 -3.53 -22.55
CA THR A 175 1.75 -3.75 -22.50
C THR A 175 2.54 -2.84 -23.42
N LYS A 176 1.88 -1.88 -24.08
CA LYS A 176 2.45 -0.85 -24.96
C LYS A 176 1.84 0.52 -24.68
N THR A 177 2.47 1.57 -25.16
CA THR A 177 1.86 2.90 -25.18
C THR A 177 0.68 2.93 -26.14
N LEU A 178 -0.45 3.45 -25.69
CA LEU A 178 -1.68 3.57 -26.47
C LEU A 178 -1.96 5.03 -26.81
N THR A 179 -2.51 5.26 -27.99
CA THR A 179 -3.19 6.52 -28.30
C THR A 179 -4.50 6.64 -27.53
N PRO A 180 -5.05 7.85 -27.33
CA PRO A 180 -6.35 8.01 -26.67
C PRO A 180 -7.49 7.21 -27.34
N SER A 181 -7.47 7.09 -28.66
CA SER A 181 -8.47 6.30 -29.40
C SER A 181 -8.34 4.80 -29.12
N GLU A 182 -7.13 4.25 -29.07
CA GLU A 182 -6.89 2.84 -28.71
C GLU A 182 -7.28 2.57 -27.26
N ALA A 183 -6.91 3.48 -26.33
CA ALA A 183 -7.21 3.34 -24.91
C ALA A 183 -8.73 3.22 -24.64
N ASN A 184 -9.55 3.97 -25.39
CA ASN A 184 -11.00 3.97 -25.26
C ASN A 184 -11.68 2.74 -25.91
N GLN A 185 -10.92 1.80 -26.45
CA GLN A 185 -11.44 0.60 -27.15
C GLN A 185 -10.86 -0.71 -26.58
N VAL A 186 -9.99 -0.65 -25.58
CA VAL A 186 -9.41 -1.86 -24.98
C VAL A 186 -10.49 -2.75 -24.36
N SER A 187 -10.32 -4.05 -24.49
CA SER A 187 -11.18 -5.04 -23.85
C SER A 187 -10.53 -5.60 -22.59
N LYS A 188 -11.34 -6.16 -21.70
CA LYS A 188 -10.83 -6.88 -20.52
C LYS A 188 -10.11 -8.16 -20.93
N ALA A 189 -8.92 -8.38 -20.40
CA ALA A 189 -8.27 -9.67 -20.34
C ALA A 189 -8.85 -10.47 -19.16
N LYS A 190 -8.81 -11.78 -19.25
CA LYS A 190 -9.23 -12.63 -18.14
C LYS A 190 -8.22 -12.59 -17.01
N LYS A 191 -8.68 -12.70 -15.77
CA LYS A 191 -7.82 -12.73 -14.57
C LYS A 191 -6.65 -13.71 -14.75
N GLN A 192 -6.90 -14.89 -15.32
CA GLN A 192 -5.84 -15.89 -15.53
C GLN A 192 -4.73 -15.41 -16.48
N GLU A 193 -5.06 -14.61 -17.51
CA GLU A 193 -4.05 -14.01 -18.41
C GLU A 193 -3.20 -12.99 -17.66
N LEU A 194 -3.84 -12.19 -16.80
CA LEU A 194 -3.15 -11.22 -15.94
C LEU A 194 -2.21 -11.92 -14.95
N VAL A 195 -2.67 -12.99 -14.30
CA VAL A 195 -1.88 -13.80 -13.37
C VAL A 195 -0.64 -14.34 -14.08
N THR A 196 -0.82 -14.99 -15.24
CA THR A 196 0.29 -15.53 -16.06
C THR A 196 1.28 -14.42 -16.47
N PHE A 197 0.76 -13.24 -16.85
CA PHE A 197 1.60 -12.09 -17.18
C PHE A 197 2.41 -11.61 -15.96
N VAL A 198 1.76 -11.45 -14.81
CA VAL A 198 2.41 -10.99 -13.56
C VAL A 198 3.50 -11.97 -13.13
N GLU A 199 3.21 -13.27 -13.12
CA GLU A 199 4.19 -14.30 -12.74
C GLU A 199 5.42 -14.27 -13.65
N ARG A 200 5.22 -14.20 -14.98
CA ARG A 200 6.32 -14.11 -15.94
C ARG A 200 7.15 -12.84 -15.74
N GLU A 201 6.51 -11.67 -15.66
CA GLU A 201 7.23 -10.39 -15.49
C GLU A 201 8.04 -10.37 -14.19
N LEU A 202 7.51 -10.89 -13.08
CA LEU A 202 8.21 -10.96 -11.81
C LEU A 202 9.35 -11.97 -11.83
N GLN A 203 9.15 -13.14 -12.47
CA GLN A 203 10.20 -14.14 -12.61
C GLN A 203 11.38 -13.63 -13.46
N GLU A 204 11.07 -12.98 -14.60
CA GLU A 204 12.08 -12.39 -15.47
C GLU A 204 12.79 -11.22 -14.75
N ALA A 205 12.07 -10.37 -14.06
CA ALA A 205 12.66 -9.28 -13.27
C ALA A 205 13.59 -9.82 -12.17
N ALA A 206 13.22 -10.89 -11.47
CA ALA A 206 14.05 -11.50 -10.43
C ALA A 206 15.39 -12.02 -10.94
N ASN A 207 15.51 -12.36 -12.24
CA ASN A 207 16.77 -12.81 -12.83
C ASN A 207 17.78 -11.66 -13.01
N ASP A 208 17.29 -10.48 -13.38
CA ASP A 208 18.12 -9.32 -13.75
C ASP A 208 18.27 -8.28 -12.63
N LEU A 209 17.43 -8.37 -11.58
CA LEU A 209 17.53 -7.50 -10.42
C LEU A 209 18.71 -7.91 -9.50
N PRO A 210 19.41 -6.92 -8.89
CA PRO A 210 20.41 -7.21 -7.89
C PRO A 210 19.78 -7.90 -6.67
N SER A 211 20.54 -8.77 -6.00
CA SER A 211 20.11 -9.27 -4.69
C SER A 211 20.05 -8.14 -3.68
N TYR A 212 19.20 -8.29 -2.65
CA TYR A 212 19.00 -7.27 -1.61
C TYR A 212 20.32 -6.82 -0.96
N GLY A 213 21.23 -7.77 -0.67
CA GLY A 213 22.52 -7.47 -0.07
C GLY A 213 23.51 -6.72 -0.97
N LYS A 214 23.24 -6.66 -2.28
CA LYS A 214 24.05 -5.90 -3.25
C LYS A 214 23.56 -4.48 -3.47
N LEU A 215 22.38 -4.12 -2.95
CA LEU A 215 21.90 -2.74 -3.01
C LEU A 215 22.76 -1.84 -2.10
N THR A 216 23.29 -0.77 -2.66
CA THR A 216 23.98 0.26 -1.87
C THR A 216 22.98 1.03 -1.00
N THR A 217 23.46 1.78 -0.02
CA THR A 217 22.60 2.62 0.83
C THR A 217 21.78 3.62 -0.02
N ALA A 218 22.36 4.19 -1.06
CA ALA A 218 21.68 5.12 -1.97
C ALA A 218 20.63 4.43 -2.88
N GLU A 219 20.65 3.11 -2.97
CA GLU A 219 19.71 2.32 -3.77
C GLU A 219 18.63 1.62 -2.94
N ARG A 220 18.65 1.80 -1.61
CA ARG A 220 17.57 1.30 -0.74
C ARG A 220 16.23 1.87 -1.22
N GLY A 221 15.20 1.05 -1.21
CA GLY A 221 13.90 1.39 -1.80
C GLY A 221 13.77 1.08 -3.29
N ARG A 222 14.86 0.75 -4.03
CA ARG A 222 14.75 0.16 -5.36
C ARG A 222 14.41 -1.32 -5.29
N ALA A 223 13.81 -1.84 -6.37
CA ALA A 223 13.49 -3.25 -6.47
C ALA A 223 14.75 -4.12 -6.38
N SER A 224 14.67 -5.16 -5.56
CA SER A 224 15.65 -6.22 -5.46
C SER A 224 15.08 -7.53 -5.98
N LYS A 225 15.93 -8.53 -6.19
CA LYS A 225 15.52 -9.91 -6.47
C LYS A 225 14.50 -10.39 -5.42
N GLN A 226 14.75 -10.13 -4.14
CA GLN A 226 13.88 -10.53 -3.04
C GLN A 226 12.52 -9.82 -3.10
N ALA A 227 12.47 -8.55 -3.50
CA ALA A 227 11.19 -7.84 -3.68
C ALA A 227 10.37 -8.47 -4.82
N ALA A 228 10.99 -8.80 -5.95
CA ALA A 228 10.31 -9.46 -7.07
C ALA A 228 9.80 -10.86 -6.67
N LEU A 229 10.63 -11.67 -6.01
CA LEU A 229 10.25 -13.00 -5.52
C LEU A 229 9.13 -12.94 -4.46
N ALA A 230 9.12 -11.90 -3.60
CA ALA A 230 8.07 -11.74 -2.61
C ALA A 230 6.71 -11.44 -3.25
N PHE A 231 6.64 -10.57 -4.27
CA PHE A 231 5.42 -10.34 -5.04
C PHE A 231 5.03 -11.56 -5.88
N LEU A 232 6.01 -12.30 -6.43
CA LEU A 232 5.76 -13.57 -7.11
C LEU A 232 5.13 -14.58 -6.15
N GLY A 233 5.67 -14.74 -4.96
CA GLY A 233 5.07 -15.57 -3.92
C GLY A 233 3.68 -15.12 -3.49
N ARG A 234 3.43 -13.79 -3.42
CA ARG A 234 2.08 -13.24 -3.12
C ARG A 234 1.04 -13.68 -4.15
N ILE A 235 1.31 -13.53 -5.47
CA ILE A 235 0.36 -13.91 -6.51
C ILE A 235 0.12 -15.42 -6.51
N GLN A 236 1.20 -16.22 -6.41
CA GLN A 236 1.13 -17.68 -6.37
C GLN A 236 0.34 -18.18 -5.15
N LEU A 237 0.53 -17.56 -3.98
CA LEU A 237 -0.21 -17.87 -2.77
C LEU A 237 -1.70 -17.52 -2.92
N ALA A 238 -2.03 -16.39 -3.52
CA ALA A 238 -3.40 -15.96 -3.76
C ALA A 238 -4.15 -16.87 -4.74
N GLU A 239 -3.46 -17.30 -5.78
CA GLU A 239 -4.01 -18.22 -6.80
C GLU A 239 -3.86 -19.70 -6.41
N LYS A 240 -3.44 -19.99 -5.16
CA LYS A 240 -3.31 -21.33 -4.58
C LYS A 240 -2.28 -22.23 -5.29
N SER A 241 -1.33 -21.62 -6.02
CA SER A 241 -0.16 -22.30 -6.59
C SER A 241 0.90 -22.51 -5.50
N TYR A 242 0.53 -23.26 -4.46
CA TYR A 242 1.31 -23.33 -3.22
C TYR A 242 2.72 -23.88 -3.44
N ALA A 243 2.88 -24.91 -4.29
CA ALA A 243 4.18 -25.47 -4.61
C ALA A 243 5.14 -24.45 -5.25
N ASP A 244 4.64 -23.53 -6.07
CA ASP A 244 5.45 -22.48 -6.68
C ASP A 244 5.70 -21.32 -5.71
N ALA A 245 4.71 -20.95 -4.89
CA ALA A 245 4.88 -19.99 -3.80
C ALA A 245 5.99 -20.43 -2.83
N ILE A 246 6.04 -21.72 -2.48
CA ILE A 246 7.11 -22.31 -1.68
C ILE A 246 8.47 -22.02 -2.31
N LYS A 247 8.65 -22.33 -3.59
CA LYS A 247 9.93 -22.12 -4.31
C LYS A 247 10.35 -20.64 -4.34
N SER A 248 9.37 -19.74 -4.52
CA SER A 248 9.60 -18.29 -4.54
C SER A 248 10.08 -17.78 -3.19
N TYR A 249 9.41 -18.17 -2.11
CA TYR A 249 9.81 -17.77 -0.75
C TYR A 249 11.10 -18.45 -0.28
N GLU A 250 11.35 -19.73 -0.65
CA GLU A 250 12.59 -20.43 -0.34
C GLU A 250 13.82 -19.73 -0.93
N GLN A 251 13.72 -19.16 -2.14
CA GLN A 251 14.82 -18.39 -2.71
C GLN A 251 15.17 -17.17 -1.85
N ILE A 252 14.18 -16.50 -1.27
CA ILE A 252 14.41 -15.36 -0.36
C ILE A 252 15.07 -15.84 0.94
N ILE A 253 14.52 -16.89 1.55
CA ILE A 253 14.99 -17.44 2.82
C ILE A 253 16.44 -17.97 2.69
N ASN A 254 16.70 -18.75 1.63
CA ASN A 254 18.00 -19.38 1.39
C ASN A 254 19.09 -18.37 0.98
N ALA A 255 18.73 -17.20 0.46
CA ALA A 255 19.68 -16.12 0.22
C ALA A 255 20.33 -15.59 1.51
N ASN A 256 19.66 -15.74 2.65
CA ASN A 256 20.15 -15.35 3.98
C ASN A 256 20.60 -13.87 4.06
N GLU A 257 19.98 -13.00 3.28
CA GLU A 257 20.28 -11.57 3.23
C GLU A 257 19.32 -10.73 4.08
N ASN A 258 18.14 -11.30 4.42
CA ASN A 258 17.12 -10.68 5.23
C ASN A 258 17.00 -11.39 6.59
N SER A 259 16.56 -10.68 7.61
CA SER A 259 16.37 -11.22 8.97
C SER A 259 15.29 -10.46 9.72
N ILE A 260 14.70 -11.10 10.73
CA ILE A 260 13.76 -10.44 11.67
C ILE A 260 14.53 -9.39 12.48
N ASP A 261 13.99 -8.18 12.52
CA ASP A 261 14.55 -7.08 13.32
C ASP A 261 14.18 -7.26 14.81
N PRO A 262 15.10 -7.06 15.74
CA PRO A 262 14.77 -7.16 17.17
C PRO A 262 13.79 -6.08 17.65
N ASN A 263 13.72 -4.92 16.99
CA ASN A 263 12.86 -3.79 17.35
C ASN A 263 11.65 -3.66 16.41
N TYR A 264 10.47 -4.12 16.85
CA TYR A 264 9.25 -4.05 16.05
C TYR A 264 8.84 -2.62 15.70
N SER A 265 8.85 -1.71 16.66
CA SER A 265 8.35 -0.33 16.45
C SER A 265 9.21 0.48 15.49
N GLY A 266 10.52 0.27 15.52
CA GLY A 266 11.48 1.00 14.67
C GLY A 266 11.27 0.77 13.17
N LEU A 267 10.61 -0.33 12.78
CA LEU A 267 10.32 -0.65 11.39
C LEU A 267 9.31 0.31 10.72
N PHE A 268 8.52 1.05 11.52
CA PHE A 268 7.34 1.77 11.02
C PHE A 268 7.34 3.27 11.29
N ASN A 269 8.24 3.76 12.12
CA ASN A 269 8.21 5.14 12.61
C ASN A 269 9.34 6.02 12.03
N GLY A 270 10.07 5.54 11.03
CA GLY A 270 11.17 6.26 10.40
C GLY A 270 12.51 6.17 11.16
N THR A 271 12.58 5.41 12.27
CA THR A 271 13.84 5.34 13.07
C THR A 271 14.77 4.22 12.64
N ASN A 272 14.29 3.23 11.84
CA ASN A 272 15.09 2.09 11.38
C ASN A 272 14.73 1.65 9.95
N GLU A 273 14.83 2.57 9.00
CA GLU A 273 14.47 2.36 7.59
C GLU A 273 15.48 1.46 6.84
N THR A 274 16.67 1.26 7.41
CA THR A 274 17.72 0.40 6.84
C THR A 274 17.69 -1.03 7.38
N SER A 275 16.66 -1.39 8.15
CA SER A 275 16.50 -2.74 8.68
C SER A 275 16.52 -3.81 7.60
N LYS A 276 17.23 -4.92 7.85
CA LYS A 276 17.24 -6.10 6.96
C LYS A 276 15.88 -6.80 6.90
N GLU A 277 14.95 -6.47 7.76
CA GLU A 277 13.58 -6.98 7.67
C GLU A 277 12.78 -6.30 6.56
N ILE A 278 13.06 -5.04 6.23
CA ILE A 278 12.37 -4.29 5.17
C ILE A 278 12.94 -4.72 3.82
N ILE A 279 12.20 -5.53 3.07
CA ILE A 279 12.59 -6.00 1.72
C ILE A 279 12.30 -4.94 0.66
N PHE A 280 11.15 -4.27 0.78
CA PHE A 280 10.74 -3.20 -0.12
C PHE A 280 9.87 -2.19 0.62
N ALA A 281 10.13 -0.90 0.40
CA ALA A 281 9.39 0.21 1.01
C ALA A 281 9.22 1.36 0.03
N THR A 282 8.15 2.13 0.20
CA THR A 282 8.06 3.46 -0.40
C THR A 282 8.86 4.42 0.44
N GLN A 283 9.78 5.13 -0.22
CA GLN A 283 10.65 6.07 0.44
C GLN A 283 10.08 7.48 0.43
N TYR A 284 10.20 8.16 1.55
CA TYR A 284 9.84 9.55 1.73
C TYR A 284 11.04 10.35 2.26
N LEU A 285 11.04 11.64 1.99
CA LEU A 285 12.10 12.54 2.45
C LEU A 285 11.49 13.89 2.78
N VAL A 286 11.73 14.37 3.99
CA VAL A 286 11.29 15.71 4.43
C VAL A 286 11.69 16.77 3.40
N ASP A 287 10.80 17.69 3.10
CA ASP A 287 10.93 18.82 2.18
C ASP A 287 11.06 18.49 0.67
N LEU A 288 11.42 17.27 0.31
CA LEU A 288 11.58 16.85 -1.10
C LEU A 288 10.46 15.91 -1.56
N ALA A 289 10.08 14.96 -0.71
CA ALA A 289 9.04 13.97 -0.97
C ALA A 289 8.41 13.54 0.37
N GLY A 290 8.00 14.50 1.18
CA GLY A 290 7.37 14.24 2.47
C GLY A 290 5.94 13.73 2.35
N ASN A 291 5.42 13.17 3.44
CA ASN A 291 4.06 12.67 3.53
C ASN A 291 3.31 13.19 4.76
N GLY A 292 1.99 13.13 4.71
CA GLY A 292 1.09 13.56 5.79
C GLY A 292 0.70 12.44 6.76
N MET A 293 1.40 11.32 6.79
CA MET A 293 1.02 10.15 7.59
C MET A 293 0.88 10.48 9.08
N PHE A 294 1.80 11.26 9.65
CA PHE A 294 1.72 11.63 11.06
C PHE A 294 0.54 12.57 11.34
N GLN A 295 0.23 13.50 10.43
CA GLN A 295 -0.97 14.34 10.56
C GLN A 295 -2.25 13.51 10.57
N HIS A 296 -2.31 12.47 9.75
CA HIS A 296 -3.47 11.59 9.67
C HIS A 296 -3.59 10.67 10.89
N ASN A 297 -2.48 10.23 11.47
CA ASN A 297 -2.46 9.17 12.47
C ASN A 297 -2.39 9.66 13.92
N PHE A 298 -1.68 10.76 14.19
CA PHE A 298 -1.53 11.25 15.55
C PHE A 298 -2.89 11.51 16.21
N PRO A 299 -3.02 11.26 17.53
CA PRO A 299 -4.20 11.67 18.29
C PRO A 299 -4.36 13.20 18.30
N ALA A 300 -5.59 13.69 18.50
CA ALA A 300 -5.89 15.11 18.44
C ALA A 300 -5.13 15.92 19.48
N ILE A 301 -4.88 15.36 20.67
CA ILE A 301 -4.08 16.01 21.73
C ILE A 301 -2.62 16.27 21.29
N ALA A 302 -2.13 15.51 20.32
CA ALA A 302 -0.81 15.69 19.74
C ALA A 302 -0.82 16.43 18.37
N GLY A 303 -1.96 17.06 18.01
CA GLY A 303 -2.12 17.86 16.80
C GLY A 303 -2.52 17.09 15.54
N GLY A 304 -2.76 15.79 15.65
CA GLY A 304 -3.16 14.96 14.51
C GLY A 304 -4.66 14.90 14.26
N TRP A 305 -5.05 14.15 13.22
CA TRP A 305 -6.44 14.01 12.79
C TRP A 305 -7.09 12.68 13.16
N HIS A 306 -6.33 11.76 13.72
CA HIS A 306 -6.86 10.50 14.24
C HIS A 306 -7.66 9.68 13.22
N LEU A 307 -7.22 9.64 11.94
CA LEU A 307 -8.00 9.00 10.88
C LEU A 307 -8.10 7.49 11.04
N HIS A 308 -7.00 6.83 11.42
CA HIS A 308 -6.98 5.40 11.66
C HIS A 308 -7.48 5.08 13.06
N CYS A 309 -8.69 4.53 13.14
CA CYS A 309 -9.29 4.09 14.40
C CYS A 309 -9.27 2.56 14.45
N PRO A 310 -8.35 1.90 15.19
CA PRO A 310 -8.36 0.46 15.36
C PRO A 310 -9.70 -0.03 15.91
N LEU A 311 -10.21 -1.15 15.39
CA LEU A 311 -11.44 -1.79 15.88
C LEU A 311 -11.15 -2.72 17.07
N GLY A 312 -12.15 -2.95 17.91
CA GLY A 312 -12.06 -3.88 19.04
C GLY A 312 -11.67 -5.29 18.61
N SER A 313 -12.18 -5.75 17.46
CA SER A 313 -11.82 -7.06 16.89
C SER A 313 -10.32 -7.24 16.64
N LEU A 314 -9.58 -6.16 16.26
CA LEU A 314 -8.13 -6.21 16.17
C LEU A 314 -7.50 -6.30 17.57
N VAL A 315 -7.93 -5.45 18.52
CA VAL A 315 -7.42 -5.45 19.90
C VAL A 315 -7.65 -6.80 20.57
N GLU A 316 -8.80 -7.42 20.37
CA GLU A 316 -9.17 -8.73 20.87
C GLU A 316 -8.34 -9.88 20.27
N SER A 317 -7.76 -9.71 19.07
CA SER A 317 -6.93 -10.73 18.41
C SER A 317 -5.55 -10.92 19.06
N TYR A 318 -5.06 -9.92 19.79
CA TYR A 318 -3.83 -10.06 20.58
C TYR A 318 -4.11 -10.91 21.82
N GLY A 319 -3.47 -12.06 21.95
CA GLY A 319 -3.61 -12.95 23.10
C GLY A 319 -2.91 -12.44 24.36
N PHE A 320 -2.89 -13.26 25.39
CA PHE A 320 -2.10 -13.01 26.60
C PHE A 320 -0.63 -13.39 26.39
N THR A 321 0.26 -12.89 27.27
CA THR A 321 1.71 -13.11 27.19
C THR A 321 2.13 -14.58 27.29
N ASP A 322 1.27 -15.45 27.81
CA ASP A 322 1.49 -16.90 27.82
C ASP A 322 1.07 -17.60 26.52
N GLY A 323 0.57 -16.84 25.53
CA GLY A 323 0.13 -17.34 24.23
C GLY A 323 -1.33 -17.79 24.17
N THR A 324 -2.08 -17.74 25.27
CA THR A 324 -3.52 -18.06 25.27
C THR A 324 -4.34 -16.95 24.63
N ALA A 325 -5.49 -17.31 24.05
CA ALA A 325 -6.41 -16.36 23.46
C ALA A 325 -6.98 -15.37 24.49
N PHE A 326 -7.26 -14.15 24.04
CA PHE A 326 -7.89 -13.14 24.87
C PHE A 326 -9.36 -13.45 25.16
N SER A 327 -9.80 -13.14 26.38
CA SER A 327 -11.21 -13.07 26.76
C SER A 327 -11.41 -11.94 27.77
N TYR A 328 -12.53 -11.23 27.66
CA TYR A 328 -12.96 -10.25 28.68
C TYR A 328 -13.32 -10.89 30.03
N ASP A 329 -13.65 -12.17 30.02
CA ASP A 329 -13.99 -12.93 31.24
C ASP A 329 -12.77 -13.52 31.95
N ASP A 330 -11.56 -13.37 31.35
CA ASP A 330 -10.31 -13.86 31.94
C ASP A 330 -9.86 -12.93 33.08
N ALA A 331 -9.46 -13.52 34.23
CA ALA A 331 -9.01 -12.76 35.39
C ALA A 331 -7.79 -11.87 35.16
N ARG A 332 -7.03 -12.10 34.08
CA ARG A 332 -5.88 -11.27 33.66
C ARG A 332 -6.29 -9.99 32.92
N TYR A 333 -7.53 -9.92 32.43
CA TYR A 333 -8.04 -8.73 31.77
C TYR A 333 -8.11 -7.56 32.76
N ASN A 334 -7.61 -6.39 32.31
CA ASN A 334 -7.65 -5.15 33.07
C ASN A 334 -8.28 -4.03 32.22
N ALA A 335 -9.47 -3.59 32.61
CA ALA A 335 -10.20 -2.54 31.90
C ALA A 335 -9.52 -1.14 31.97
N GLN A 336 -8.65 -0.90 32.96
CA GLN A 336 -7.89 0.36 33.11
C GLN A 336 -6.56 0.33 32.36
N ASP A 337 -6.08 -0.87 32.02
CA ASP A 337 -4.84 -1.08 31.26
C ASP A 337 -5.03 -2.29 30.34
N ILE A 338 -5.64 -2.06 29.20
CA ILE A 338 -6.02 -3.10 28.24
C ILE A 338 -4.80 -3.86 27.70
N SER A 339 -3.63 -3.23 27.68
CA SER A 339 -2.38 -3.82 27.19
C SER A 339 -1.68 -4.70 28.23
N LYS A 340 -2.08 -4.64 29.50
CA LYS A 340 -1.46 -5.41 30.58
C LYS A 340 -1.64 -6.91 30.36
N ASN A 341 -0.55 -7.66 30.51
CA ASN A 341 -0.50 -9.11 30.32
C ASN A 341 -0.84 -9.59 28.89
N ARG A 342 -0.85 -8.69 27.91
CA ARG A 342 -1.19 -8.98 26.50
C ARG A 342 0.08 -9.09 25.66
N ASP A 343 -0.05 -9.66 24.46
CA ASP A 343 1.00 -9.65 23.45
C ASP A 343 1.57 -8.23 23.31
N PRO A 344 2.88 -8.03 23.47
CA PRO A 344 3.49 -6.68 23.46
C PRO A 344 3.21 -5.88 22.19
N ARG A 345 2.94 -6.54 21.07
CA ARG A 345 2.59 -5.87 19.80
C ARG A 345 1.30 -5.06 19.90
N LEU A 346 0.40 -5.39 20.85
CA LEU A 346 -0.78 -4.56 21.11
C LEU A 346 -0.39 -3.13 21.50
N ALA A 347 0.51 -2.98 22.49
CA ALA A 347 0.98 -1.67 22.93
C ALA A 347 1.80 -0.93 21.86
N PHE A 348 2.48 -1.65 20.95
CA PHE A 348 3.20 -1.05 19.83
C PHE A 348 2.27 -0.62 18.68
N THR A 349 1.06 -1.17 18.62
CA THR A 349 0.12 -0.94 17.51
C THR A 349 -0.98 0.05 17.87
N VAL A 350 -1.50 0.01 19.10
CA VAL A 350 -2.71 0.70 19.51
C VAL A 350 -2.47 1.59 20.74
N ILE A 351 -3.05 2.77 20.72
CA ILE A 351 -3.14 3.67 21.89
C ILE A 351 -4.49 3.41 22.54
N THR A 352 -4.50 3.14 23.86
CA THR A 352 -5.71 2.90 24.63
C THR A 352 -6.03 4.06 25.57
N ASN A 353 -7.29 4.14 26.05
CA ASN A 353 -7.68 5.18 26.98
C ASN A 353 -6.83 5.14 28.27
N GLY A 354 -6.17 6.24 28.58
CA GLY A 354 -5.25 6.35 29.74
C GLY A 354 -3.77 6.30 29.37
N ASP A 355 -3.42 5.79 28.18
CA ASP A 355 -2.04 5.74 27.70
C ASP A 355 -1.43 7.14 27.57
N ARG A 356 -0.10 7.16 27.48
CA ARG A 356 0.64 8.36 27.06
C ARG A 356 1.06 8.24 25.60
N PHE A 357 0.93 9.35 24.90
CA PHE A 357 1.49 9.56 23.56
C PHE A 357 2.25 10.90 23.57
N LYS A 358 3.53 10.90 23.21
CA LYS A 358 4.40 12.10 23.35
C LYS A 358 4.34 12.72 24.75
N ASN A 359 4.30 11.91 25.79
CA ASN A 359 4.09 12.33 27.20
C ASN A 359 2.73 13.00 27.51
N LEU A 360 1.84 13.15 26.53
CA LEU A 360 0.47 13.64 26.73
C LEU A 360 -0.46 12.48 27.10
N LYS A 361 -1.36 12.67 28.04
CA LYS A 361 -2.32 11.65 28.44
C LYS A 361 -3.46 11.59 27.41
N TYR A 362 -3.55 10.45 26.70
CA TYR A 362 -4.67 10.17 25.80
C TYR A 362 -5.91 9.81 26.59
N THR A 363 -7.00 10.56 26.42
CA THR A 363 -8.25 10.36 27.15
C THR A 363 -9.42 10.30 26.18
N SER A 364 -9.81 9.06 25.81
CA SER A 364 -10.90 8.82 24.86
C SER A 364 -12.23 8.47 25.51
N HIS A 365 -12.31 8.39 26.85
CA HIS A 365 -13.55 8.02 27.55
C HIS A 365 -14.73 8.92 27.13
N PRO A 366 -15.93 8.37 26.79
CA PRO A 366 -17.04 9.14 26.24
C PRO A 366 -17.61 10.20 27.19
N ASP A 367 -17.42 10.04 28.50
CA ASP A 367 -17.85 11.02 29.51
C ASP A 367 -16.80 12.10 29.81
N SER A 368 -15.62 12.04 29.18
CA SER A 368 -14.52 13.01 29.39
C SER A 368 -14.71 14.25 28.50
N THR A 369 -15.71 15.06 28.79
CA THR A 369 -16.16 16.18 27.94
C THR A 369 -15.10 17.25 27.68
N LEU A 370 -14.12 17.39 28.59
CA LEU A 370 -13.00 18.33 28.45
C LEU A 370 -11.87 17.80 27.57
N SER A 371 -11.83 16.51 27.29
CA SER A 371 -10.78 15.95 26.42
C SER A 371 -11.05 16.25 24.95
N ILE A 372 -10.02 16.67 24.22
CA ILE A 372 -10.07 16.83 22.77
C ILE A 372 -10.18 15.48 22.05
N ASP A 373 -9.66 14.40 22.66
CA ASP A 373 -9.72 13.03 22.16
C ASP A 373 -10.97 12.27 22.64
N GLN A 374 -11.91 12.94 23.33
CA GLN A 374 -13.15 12.31 23.78
C GLN A 374 -13.85 11.58 22.63
N LEU A 375 -14.18 10.33 22.84
CA LEU A 375 -14.94 9.51 21.90
C LEU A 375 -16.35 10.08 21.71
N THR A 376 -16.62 10.57 20.50
CA THR A 376 -17.89 11.18 20.10
C THR A 376 -17.98 11.17 18.57
N THR A 377 -19.17 11.41 18.04
CA THR A 377 -19.40 11.54 16.60
C THR A 377 -19.16 12.95 16.06
N THR A 378 -18.94 13.96 16.91
CA THR A 378 -18.86 15.38 16.55
C THR A 378 -17.46 15.96 16.55
N LYS A 379 -16.54 15.47 17.41
CA LYS A 379 -15.17 15.95 17.50
C LYS A 379 -14.25 15.29 16.45
N GLN A 380 -13.12 15.93 16.15
CA GLN A 380 -12.03 15.32 15.39
C GLN A 380 -11.21 14.34 16.26
N ALA A 381 -11.89 13.35 16.81
CA ALA A 381 -11.34 12.36 17.72
C ALA A 381 -11.61 10.95 17.17
N THR A 382 -11.10 9.95 17.84
CA THR A 382 -11.36 8.55 17.48
C THR A 382 -12.86 8.25 17.33
N ARG A 383 -13.20 7.22 16.55
CA ARG A 383 -14.57 6.66 16.47
C ARG A 383 -14.69 5.32 17.19
N THR A 384 -13.57 4.78 17.67
CA THR A 384 -13.52 3.48 18.32
C THR A 384 -13.07 3.54 19.77
N GLY A 385 -12.57 4.69 20.25
CA GLY A 385 -11.92 4.83 21.55
C GLY A 385 -10.45 4.45 21.57
N TYR A 386 -9.96 3.82 20.50
CA TYR A 386 -8.57 3.47 20.27
C TYR A 386 -7.90 4.48 19.31
N GLY A 387 -6.59 4.66 19.47
CA GLY A 387 -5.74 5.38 18.55
C GLY A 387 -4.69 4.49 17.91
N LEU A 388 -4.14 4.92 16.80
CA LEU A 388 -3.03 4.25 16.14
C LEU A 388 -1.71 4.68 16.79
N ARG A 389 -0.88 3.71 17.21
CA ARG A 389 0.51 3.94 17.65
C ARG A 389 1.52 3.56 16.56
N LYS A 390 1.30 2.43 15.90
CA LYS A 390 2.12 1.98 14.77
C LYS A 390 2.16 3.06 13.68
N PHE A 391 3.26 3.16 12.96
CA PHE A 391 3.51 4.21 11.96
C PHE A 391 3.58 5.64 12.51
N ASN A 392 3.80 5.81 13.81
CA ASN A 392 3.97 7.11 14.43
C ASN A 392 5.29 7.19 15.17
N ASP A 393 6.03 8.29 14.96
CA ASP A 393 7.19 8.62 15.78
C ASP A 393 6.78 9.57 16.90
N GLU A 394 6.75 9.08 18.14
CA GLU A 394 6.44 9.89 19.32
C GLU A 394 7.52 10.95 19.63
N GLY A 395 8.75 10.78 19.08
CA GLY A 395 9.82 11.76 19.16
C GLY A 395 9.74 12.87 18.12
N PHE A 396 8.92 12.70 17.08
CA PHE A 396 8.86 13.65 15.97
C PHE A 396 8.35 15.03 16.42
N SER A 397 9.13 16.09 16.13
CA SER A 397 8.82 17.49 16.49
C SER A 397 8.63 18.41 15.28
N GLY A 398 8.75 17.87 14.05
CA GLY A 398 8.59 18.61 12.81
C GLY A 398 7.14 18.85 12.41
N ASN A 399 6.95 19.29 11.17
CA ASN A 399 5.63 19.46 10.58
C ASN A 399 4.99 18.08 10.31
N LEU A 400 3.89 17.75 10.98
CA LEU A 400 3.18 16.47 10.84
C LEU A 400 2.73 16.17 9.41
N GLN A 401 2.65 17.20 8.57
CA GLN A 401 2.21 17.13 7.18
C GLN A 401 3.38 16.88 6.21
N ASN A 402 4.60 16.83 6.72
CA ASN A 402 5.83 16.71 5.96
C ASN A 402 6.79 15.74 6.67
N SER A 403 6.30 14.51 6.91
CA SER A 403 7.10 13.43 7.48
C SER A 403 7.95 12.77 6.39
N GLY A 404 9.17 12.35 6.76
CA GLY A 404 10.04 11.54 5.91
C GLY A 404 9.97 10.04 6.22
N ALA A 405 9.06 9.60 7.09
CA ALA A 405 8.99 8.19 7.47
C ALA A 405 8.55 7.30 6.30
N ASP A 406 9.37 6.29 5.99
CA ASP A 406 9.12 5.30 4.95
C ASP A 406 7.95 4.36 5.30
N VAL A 407 7.31 3.83 4.26
CA VAL A 407 6.23 2.85 4.42
C VAL A 407 6.68 1.48 3.90
N PRO A 408 6.92 0.50 4.77
CA PRO A 408 7.22 -0.87 4.36
C PRO A 408 6.05 -1.48 3.56
N ILE A 409 6.38 -2.09 2.41
CA ILE A 409 5.42 -2.76 1.52
C ILE A 409 5.58 -4.28 1.61
N VAL A 410 6.83 -4.74 1.76
CA VAL A 410 7.18 -6.15 1.95
C VAL A 410 8.19 -6.25 3.07
N ARG A 411 7.88 -7.07 4.07
CA ARG A 411 8.78 -7.39 5.19
C ARG A 411 9.11 -8.88 5.24
N TYR A 412 10.27 -9.21 5.78
CA TYR A 412 10.71 -10.60 5.92
C TYR A 412 9.79 -11.44 6.82
N ALA A 413 9.16 -10.83 7.85
CA ALA A 413 8.13 -11.49 8.64
C ALA A 413 6.95 -11.98 7.78
N GLU A 414 6.50 -11.19 6.81
CA GLU A 414 5.47 -11.63 5.87
C GLU A 414 5.93 -12.82 5.02
N VAL A 415 7.18 -12.80 4.53
CA VAL A 415 7.76 -13.91 3.76
C VAL A 415 7.74 -15.20 4.56
N LEU A 416 8.17 -15.16 5.83
CA LEU A 416 8.20 -16.33 6.70
C LEU A 416 6.80 -16.89 6.99
N LEU A 417 5.84 -16.03 7.30
CA LEU A 417 4.46 -16.43 7.56
C LEU A 417 3.76 -16.95 6.30
N SER A 418 4.02 -16.34 5.13
CA SER A 418 3.48 -16.77 3.84
C SER A 418 4.09 -18.09 3.38
N TYR A 419 5.38 -18.31 3.64
CA TYR A 419 6.04 -19.58 3.36
C TYR A 419 5.43 -20.71 4.19
N LEU A 420 5.24 -20.50 5.50
CA LEU A 420 4.58 -21.47 6.36
C LEU A 420 3.14 -21.75 5.91
N GLU A 421 2.40 -20.71 5.48
CA GLU A 421 1.06 -20.87 4.92
C GLU A 421 1.10 -21.75 3.67
N ALA A 422 2.01 -21.46 2.74
CA ALA A 422 2.14 -22.23 1.50
C ALA A 422 2.47 -23.71 1.80
N LYS A 423 3.41 -23.99 2.72
CA LYS A 423 3.74 -25.35 3.17
C LYS A 423 2.52 -26.07 3.76
N LEU A 424 1.79 -25.38 4.65
CA LEU A 424 0.60 -25.94 5.30
C LEU A 424 -0.51 -26.27 4.29
N GLU A 425 -0.80 -25.35 3.38
CA GLU A 425 -1.87 -25.53 2.39
C GLU A 425 -1.48 -26.48 1.24
N ASN A 426 -0.18 -26.65 0.97
CA ASN A 426 0.35 -27.66 0.05
C ASN A 426 0.27 -29.08 0.63
N GLY A 427 0.01 -29.23 1.94
CA GLY A 427 -0.01 -30.52 2.62
C GLY A 427 1.39 -31.05 3.01
N ASP A 428 2.40 -30.19 2.99
CA ASP A 428 3.76 -30.57 3.38
C ASP A 428 3.83 -30.89 4.90
N PRO A 429 4.75 -31.75 5.34
CA PRO A 429 4.98 -32.01 6.75
C PRO A 429 5.36 -30.74 7.52
N ILE A 430 4.64 -30.45 8.59
CA ILE A 430 4.96 -29.34 9.48
C ILE A 430 5.80 -29.86 10.64
N THR A 431 7.07 -29.48 10.65
CA THR A 431 8.04 -29.88 11.67
C THR A 431 8.31 -28.75 12.67
N SER A 432 8.84 -29.07 13.85
CA SER A 432 9.28 -28.06 14.81
C SER A 432 10.35 -27.14 14.22
N GLU A 433 11.27 -27.68 13.41
CA GLU A 433 12.29 -26.90 12.73
C GLU A 433 11.68 -25.86 11.75
N LEU A 434 10.65 -26.26 10.97
CA LEU A 434 9.95 -25.34 10.10
C LEU A 434 9.26 -24.24 10.89
N LEU A 435 8.59 -24.59 12.00
CA LEU A 435 7.95 -23.59 12.89
C LEU A 435 8.99 -22.63 13.48
N ASP A 436 10.15 -23.14 13.91
CA ASP A 436 11.22 -22.31 14.49
C ASP A 436 11.84 -21.34 13.47
N LYS A 437 11.96 -21.76 12.22
CA LYS A 437 12.45 -20.91 11.12
C LYS A 437 11.43 -19.90 10.61
N THR A 438 10.16 -20.05 10.94
CA THR A 438 9.07 -19.24 10.41
C THR A 438 8.29 -18.51 11.53
N ILE A 439 7.14 -19.00 11.94
CA ILE A 439 6.26 -18.35 12.91
C ILE A 439 6.96 -18.07 14.25
N ASN A 440 7.79 -19.00 14.72
CA ASN A 440 8.51 -18.84 15.97
C ASN A 440 9.64 -17.80 15.88
N ALA A 441 10.28 -17.64 14.71
CA ALA A 441 11.25 -16.55 14.49
C ALA A 441 10.60 -15.17 14.65
N VAL A 442 9.38 -15.00 14.12
CA VAL A 442 8.58 -13.77 14.29
C VAL A 442 8.20 -13.55 15.76
N ARG A 443 7.70 -14.59 16.44
CA ARG A 443 7.25 -14.52 17.85
C ARG A 443 8.38 -14.29 18.84
N LYS A 444 9.57 -14.85 18.57
CA LYS A 444 10.77 -14.72 19.42
C LYS A 444 11.50 -13.37 19.25
N ARG A 445 11.05 -12.47 18.38
CA ARG A 445 11.60 -11.10 18.25
C ARG A 445 11.80 -10.51 19.65
N SER A 446 12.97 -9.91 19.94
CA SER A 446 13.33 -9.49 21.32
C SER A 446 12.33 -8.52 21.95
N SER A 447 11.76 -7.59 21.15
CA SER A 447 10.73 -6.66 21.62
C SER A 447 9.34 -7.30 21.80
N VAL A 448 9.13 -8.52 21.30
CA VAL A 448 7.83 -9.25 21.33
C VAL A 448 7.87 -10.41 22.32
N ASN A 449 8.81 -11.31 22.18
CA ASN A 449 9.12 -12.42 23.10
C ASN A 449 7.89 -13.26 23.50
N MET A 450 7.06 -13.63 22.52
CA MET A 450 5.90 -14.50 22.73
C MET A 450 6.32 -15.99 22.71
N PRO A 451 5.61 -16.87 23.45
CA PRO A 451 5.90 -18.31 23.49
C PRO A 451 5.89 -18.94 22.09
N ALA A 452 6.76 -19.92 21.89
CA ALA A 452 6.82 -20.68 20.65
C ALA A 452 5.55 -21.48 20.41
N ILE A 453 5.16 -21.62 19.14
CA ILE A 453 4.10 -22.53 18.70
C ILE A 453 4.72 -23.90 18.48
N ASN A 454 4.10 -24.93 19.07
CA ASN A 454 4.45 -26.32 18.85
C ASN A 454 3.72 -26.91 17.64
N VAL A 455 4.13 -28.08 17.18
CA VAL A 455 3.43 -28.82 16.13
C VAL A 455 2.00 -29.13 16.58
N GLN A 456 1.03 -28.82 15.72
CA GLN A 456 -0.40 -28.97 15.96
C GLN A 456 -1.08 -29.59 14.72
N SER A 457 -2.37 -29.91 14.83
CA SER A 457 -3.14 -30.30 13.65
C SER A 457 -3.17 -29.18 12.61
N SER A 458 -3.28 -29.53 11.34
CA SER A 458 -3.33 -28.54 10.23
C SER A 458 -4.46 -27.53 10.43
N THR A 459 -5.62 -27.94 10.95
CA THR A 459 -6.76 -27.04 11.22
C THR A 459 -6.41 -26.02 12.32
N THR A 460 -5.82 -26.47 13.41
CA THR A 460 -5.42 -25.61 14.53
C THR A 460 -4.32 -24.66 14.09
N LEU A 461 -3.29 -25.19 13.39
CA LEU A 461 -2.18 -24.37 12.92
C LEU A 461 -2.64 -23.30 11.92
N ARG A 462 -3.58 -23.63 11.03
CA ARG A 462 -4.17 -22.63 10.09
C ARG A 462 -4.79 -21.46 10.84
N THR A 463 -5.57 -21.74 11.90
CA THR A 463 -6.17 -20.70 12.73
C THR A 463 -5.11 -19.88 13.46
N THR A 464 -4.15 -20.54 14.08
CA THR A 464 -3.02 -19.90 14.77
C THR A 464 -2.20 -19.01 13.82
N LEU A 465 -1.84 -19.53 12.65
CA LEU A 465 -1.06 -18.81 11.65
C LEU A 465 -1.81 -17.58 11.08
N ARG A 466 -3.10 -17.72 10.78
CA ARG A 466 -3.93 -16.60 10.31
C ARG A 466 -4.05 -15.52 11.38
N ASN A 467 -4.15 -15.89 12.66
CA ASN A 467 -4.13 -14.90 13.74
C ASN A 467 -2.75 -14.26 13.92
N GLU A 468 -1.66 -15.05 13.89
CA GLU A 468 -0.29 -14.52 13.97
C GLU A 468 -0.01 -13.54 12.82
N ARG A 469 -0.43 -13.90 11.60
CA ARG A 469 -0.32 -13.03 10.44
C ARG A 469 -1.13 -11.72 10.63
N ARG A 470 -2.34 -11.81 11.17
CA ARG A 470 -3.18 -10.65 11.47
C ARG A 470 -2.51 -9.67 12.43
N ILE A 471 -1.97 -10.17 13.56
CA ILE A 471 -1.38 -9.31 14.60
C ILE A 471 0.02 -8.81 14.22
N GLU A 472 0.83 -9.61 13.54
CA GLU A 472 2.17 -9.19 13.08
C GLU A 472 2.07 -8.13 11.98
N LEU A 473 1.20 -8.33 10.99
CA LEU A 473 1.01 -7.44 9.85
C LEU A 473 -0.15 -6.46 10.04
N ALA A 474 -0.59 -6.27 11.29
CA ALA A 474 -1.70 -5.37 11.61
C ALA A 474 -1.48 -3.97 11.03
N LEU A 475 -2.48 -3.45 10.34
CA LEU A 475 -2.54 -2.10 9.79
C LEU A 475 -1.50 -1.80 8.69
N GLU A 476 -0.96 -2.86 8.03
CA GLU A 476 -0.04 -2.73 6.90
C GLU A 476 -0.74 -2.86 5.53
N GLY A 477 -2.07 -2.81 5.51
CA GLY A 477 -2.87 -2.86 4.26
C GLY A 477 -3.08 -4.26 3.68
N LEU A 478 -2.73 -5.32 4.44
CA LEU A 478 -2.79 -6.71 3.95
C LEU A 478 -4.04 -7.46 4.40
N ARG A 479 -4.71 -7.03 5.48
CA ARG A 479 -5.81 -7.79 6.07
C ARG A 479 -6.99 -7.98 5.12
N TYR A 480 -7.40 -6.93 4.39
CA TYR A 480 -8.52 -7.03 3.46
C TYR A 480 -8.24 -8.03 2.33
N TRP A 481 -7.03 -7.97 1.75
CA TRP A 481 -6.57 -8.94 0.76
C TRP A 481 -6.53 -10.38 1.31
N ASP A 482 -6.04 -10.57 2.54
CA ASP A 482 -6.02 -11.87 3.21
C ASP A 482 -7.44 -12.44 3.36
N LEU A 483 -8.41 -11.62 3.77
CA LEU A 483 -9.81 -12.04 3.91
C LEU A 483 -10.42 -12.50 2.56
N LEU A 484 -10.11 -11.77 1.48
CA LEU A 484 -10.58 -12.12 0.13
C LEU A 484 -9.94 -13.42 -0.36
N ARG A 485 -8.61 -13.54 -0.34
CA ARG A 485 -7.92 -14.73 -0.86
C ARG A 485 -8.19 -16.01 -0.04
N TRP A 486 -8.47 -15.87 1.24
CA TRP A 486 -8.90 -16.99 2.09
C TRP A 486 -10.39 -17.34 1.91
N GLY A 487 -11.17 -16.53 1.20
CA GLY A 487 -12.60 -16.72 0.99
C GLY A 487 -13.45 -16.58 2.24
N ILE A 488 -12.97 -15.86 3.26
CA ILE A 488 -13.65 -15.70 4.56
C ILE A 488 -14.21 -14.28 4.78
N ALA A 489 -14.08 -13.38 3.81
CA ALA A 489 -14.57 -12.00 3.94
C ALA A 489 -16.06 -11.94 4.31
N LYS A 490 -16.90 -12.79 3.69
CA LYS A 490 -18.34 -12.89 3.96
C LYS A 490 -18.70 -13.30 5.39
N ASP A 491 -17.80 -14.00 6.08
CA ASP A 491 -18.00 -14.46 7.45
C ASP A 491 -17.45 -13.47 8.47
N VAL A 492 -16.34 -12.79 8.12
CA VAL A 492 -15.63 -11.85 9.00
C VAL A 492 -16.19 -10.43 8.89
N LEU A 493 -16.52 -9.96 7.67
CA LEU A 493 -17.03 -8.60 7.43
C LEU A 493 -18.57 -8.56 7.48
N LYS A 494 -19.12 -9.13 8.57
CA LYS A 494 -20.56 -9.26 8.79
C LYS A 494 -20.93 -8.98 10.25
N GLY A 495 -22.03 -8.25 10.45
CA GLY A 495 -22.55 -7.95 11.78
C GLY A 495 -21.96 -6.69 12.39
N ASP A 496 -22.04 -6.58 13.70
CA ASP A 496 -21.71 -5.37 14.45
C ASP A 496 -20.24 -5.32 14.86
N PHE A 497 -19.64 -4.15 14.69
CA PHE A 497 -18.26 -3.87 15.05
C PHE A 497 -18.20 -2.88 16.20
N TYR A 498 -17.34 -3.16 17.15
CA TYR A 498 -17.21 -2.41 18.38
C TYR A 498 -15.80 -1.83 18.52
N GLY A 499 -15.70 -0.78 19.32
CA GLY A 499 -14.46 -0.16 19.78
C GLY A 499 -14.12 -0.56 21.22
N ALA A 500 -13.50 0.37 21.95
CA ALA A 500 -13.04 0.16 23.31
C ALA A 500 -14.21 -0.07 24.29
N PRO A 501 -13.98 -0.92 25.33
CA PRO A 501 -14.92 -1.06 26.42
C PRO A 501 -14.82 0.13 27.38
N PHE A 502 -15.98 0.62 27.81
CA PHE A 502 -16.11 1.69 28.80
C PHE A 502 -17.11 1.28 29.88
N PRO A 503 -16.71 0.42 30.84
CA PRO A 503 -17.56 0.06 31.95
C PRO A 503 -18.05 1.32 32.68
N ASN A 504 -19.33 1.38 32.99
CA ASN A 504 -19.97 2.50 33.70
C ASN A 504 -20.05 3.86 32.92
N ALA A 505 -19.69 3.93 31.63
CA ALA A 505 -19.88 5.13 30.84
C ALA A 505 -21.37 5.48 30.74
N LYS A 506 -21.70 6.76 31.04
CA LYS A 506 -23.06 7.29 30.92
C LYS A 506 -23.45 7.53 29.46
N ASN A 507 -22.48 7.93 28.64
CA ASN A 507 -22.65 8.27 27.23
C ASN A 507 -22.17 7.13 26.30
N LEU A 508 -22.34 5.87 26.71
CA LEU A 508 -22.00 4.73 25.88
C LEU A 508 -22.88 4.69 24.63
N ARG A 509 -22.27 4.67 23.44
CA ARG A 509 -23.02 4.49 22.18
C ARG A 509 -23.45 3.04 22.02
N ILE A 510 -24.74 2.84 21.87
CA ILE A 510 -25.40 1.56 21.62
C ILE A 510 -25.93 1.60 20.18
N LYS A 511 -26.01 0.47 19.50
CA LYS A 511 -26.68 0.34 18.20
C LYS A 511 -28.17 0.74 18.35
N SER A 512 -28.67 1.52 17.41
CA SER A 512 -30.10 1.91 17.40
C SER A 512 -30.99 0.66 17.38
N GLY A 513 -31.93 0.59 18.34
CA GLY A 513 -32.81 -0.57 18.52
C GLY A 513 -32.14 -1.81 19.10
N GLY A 514 -30.84 -1.76 19.45
CA GLY A 514 -30.09 -2.85 20.05
C GLY A 514 -30.00 -2.78 21.58
N SER A 515 -29.47 -3.84 22.19
CA SER A 515 -29.13 -3.90 23.61
C SER A 515 -27.71 -3.40 23.85
N LYS A 516 -27.44 -3.05 25.14
CA LYS A 516 -26.07 -2.74 25.58
C LYS A 516 -25.18 -3.96 25.41
N ASP A 517 -23.98 -3.76 24.85
CA ASP A 517 -22.95 -4.81 24.75
C ASP A 517 -22.57 -5.31 26.16
N PRO A 518 -22.45 -6.63 26.41
CA PRO A 518 -22.18 -7.18 27.73
C PRO A 518 -20.87 -6.69 28.35
N TYR A 519 -19.89 -6.36 27.52
CA TYR A 519 -18.58 -5.81 27.95
C TYR A 519 -18.53 -4.29 27.90
N SER A 520 -19.67 -3.62 27.67
CA SER A 520 -19.77 -2.16 27.53
C SER A 520 -18.87 -1.58 26.44
N ARG A 521 -18.71 -2.31 25.33
CA ARG A 521 -17.95 -1.83 24.18
C ARG A 521 -18.76 -0.77 23.42
N TRP A 522 -18.05 0.22 22.92
CA TRP A 522 -18.61 1.28 22.08
C TRP A 522 -19.05 0.73 20.73
N TYR A 523 -20.32 0.85 20.36
CA TYR A 523 -20.78 0.48 19.02
C TYR A 523 -20.20 1.44 17.98
N VAL A 524 -19.56 0.92 16.94
CA VAL A 524 -18.92 1.69 15.85
C VAL A 524 -19.78 1.67 14.60
N THR A 525 -19.98 0.50 14.02
CA THR A 525 -20.67 0.31 12.73
C THR A 525 -21.14 -1.14 12.59
N SER A 526 -21.96 -1.38 11.54
CA SER A 526 -22.23 -2.74 11.06
C SER A 526 -21.67 -2.89 9.65
N LYS A 527 -21.21 -4.10 9.32
CA LYS A 527 -20.77 -4.47 7.96
C LYS A 527 -21.66 -5.58 7.41
N SER A 528 -21.77 -5.65 6.08
CA SER A 528 -22.59 -6.63 5.38
C SER A 528 -21.97 -6.96 4.03
N PHE A 529 -20.89 -7.74 4.04
CA PHE A 529 -20.22 -8.18 2.82
C PHE A 529 -21.17 -9.04 1.98
N ARG A 530 -21.39 -8.67 0.73
CA ARG A 530 -22.30 -9.33 -0.20
C ARG A 530 -21.56 -10.43 -0.95
N ALA A 531 -21.73 -11.68 -0.49
CA ALA A 531 -21.11 -12.84 -1.14
C ALA A 531 -21.57 -12.98 -2.61
N GLY A 532 -20.65 -13.25 -3.50
CA GLY A 532 -20.87 -13.30 -4.96
C GLY A 532 -20.85 -11.93 -5.65
N GLN A 533 -20.67 -10.83 -4.90
CA GLN A 533 -20.63 -9.47 -5.43
C GLN A 533 -19.40 -8.67 -4.97
N ASP A 534 -19.06 -8.72 -3.68
CA ASP A 534 -18.03 -7.87 -3.09
C ASP A 534 -16.63 -8.52 -3.09
N GLU A 535 -16.47 -9.73 -3.63
CA GLU A 535 -15.16 -10.39 -3.82
C GLU A 535 -14.28 -9.64 -4.80
N HIS A 536 -14.89 -8.93 -5.77
CA HIS A 536 -14.19 -8.07 -6.71
C HIS A 536 -14.80 -6.68 -6.73
N TRP A 537 -13.95 -5.69 -6.84
CA TRP A 537 -14.40 -4.31 -6.99
C TRP A 537 -15.01 -4.11 -8.38
N PRO A 538 -16.12 -3.37 -8.51
CA PRO A 538 -16.67 -3.02 -9.80
C PRO A 538 -15.72 -2.07 -10.54
N ILE A 539 -15.68 -2.19 -11.88
CA ILE A 539 -14.94 -1.21 -12.71
C ILE A 539 -15.59 0.16 -12.51
N PRO A 540 -14.78 1.24 -12.37
CA PRO A 540 -15.30 2.58 -12.17
C PRO A 540 -16.31 2.99 -13.25
N GLN A 541 -17.41 3.61 -12.84
CA GLN A 541 -18.48 3.97 -13.76
C GLN A 541 -18.03 4.94 -14.86
N ASN A 542 -17.10 5.85 -14.54
CA ASN A 542 -16.53 6.78 -15.50
C ASN A 542 -15.82 6.06 -16.65
N GLU A 543 -15.05 5.02 -16.33
CA GLU A 543 -14.33 4.21 -17.32
C GLU A 543 -15.29 3.43 -18.23
N VAL A 544 -16.34 2.85 -17.65
CA VAL A 544 -17.38 2.13 -18.41
C VAL A 544 -18.15 3.08 -19.34
N ASN A 545 -18.36 4.34 -18.94
CA ASN A 545 -19.01 5.35 -19.76
C ASN A 545 -18.14 5.75 -20.98
N ILE A 546 -16.81 5.80 -20.80
CA ILE A 546 -15.84 6.16 -21.86
C ILE A 546 -15.59 4.98 -22.79
N ASN A 547 -15.44 3.77 -22.21
CA ASN A 547 -15.15 2.55 -22.96
C ASN A 547 -16.20 1.46 -22.65
N PRO A 548 -17.22 1.29 -23.51
CA PRO A 548 -18.28 0.29 -23.31
C PRO A 548 -17.79 -1.18 -23.29
N ASN A 549 -16.59 -1.47 -23.80
CA ASN A 549 -16.00 -2.82 -23.76
C ASN A 549 -15.60 -3.26 -22.34
N LEU A 550 -15.68 -2.34 -21.36
CA LEU A 550 -15.40 -2.61 -19.94
C LEU A 550 -16.65 -3.06 -19.15
N LYS A 551 -17.83 -3.14 -19.79
CA LYS A 551 -19.05 -3.62 -19.13
C LYS A 551 -18.97 -5.07 -18.67
#